data_4d08cbdeb269becde836d95269d96618
#
_entry.id   4d08cbdeb269becde836d95269d96618
#
_cell.length_a   1.000
_cell.length_b   1.000
_cell.length_c   1.000
_cell.angle_alpha   90.00
_cell.angle_beta   90.00
_cell.angle_gamma   90.00
#
_symmetry.space_group_name_H-M   'P 1'
#
loop_
_entity.id
_entity.type
_entity.pdbx_description
1 polymer ?
#
loop_
_entity_poly.entity_id
_entity_poly.type
_entity_poly.pdbx_seq_one_letter_code
_entity_poly.pdbx_strand_id
1 'polypeptide(L)'
;MKIVCKRLLTSVVLSIGLSLGVAGTASAEDISQHLKPGHPDVYSVVKGDTLWDISGTFLSKPWLWPEIWQINPQIENPHLIYPGDQIALVYVDGQPRLQLRRGDAGRTVRLTPSDTVSLKPQIRATPLESAIPTIRLDAIQSFLVQNRVVAPSLLDAAPYVVEGEADRIVLGAGDRVYVRGGLDENESYSIVRRGPLYVDPDTQEILGREATYIGLGQAVAQEGDVATMSVTSTREEVQVGDRILPTEERKVDANFFPSAPNGEIRGEIISVFGGVTQVGQYDVVVINRGERENLEVGHVLAIYKRGALARDRIANEVIRLPSERAGLMMIFRTFEKLSYGLVLNTDRPLAVEDEVRNP
;
A
#
# COMPACT_ATOMS: atom_id res chain seq x y z
N MET A 1 82.23 -9.82 -34.31
CA MET A 1 81.08 -10.25 -35.18
C MET A 1 79.88 -9.38 -34.79
N LYS A 2 79.52 -8.44 -35.67
CA LYS A 2 78.54 -7.36 -35.39
C LYS A 2 77.13 -7.84 -35.65
N ILE A 3 76.24 -7.70 -34.76
CA ILE A 3 74.83 -7.83 -34.99
C ILE A 3 74.12 -6.51 -34.65
N VAL A 4 73.52 -5.93 -35.69
CA VAL A 4 72.83 -4.66 -35.75
C VAL A 4 71.41 -4.84 -35.17
N CYS A 5 71.05 -4.04 -34.16
CA CYS A 5 69.73 -3.99 -33.61
C CYS A 5 68.90 -2.93 -34.34
N LYS A 6 67.87 -3.34 -35.09
CA LYS A 6 66.92 -2.45 -35.75
C LYS A 6 65.76 -2.15 -34.83
N ARG A 7 65.60 -0.89 -34.41
CA ARG A 7 64.45 -0.36 -33.67
C ARG A 7 63.26 -0.24 -34.62
N LEU A 8 62.16 -0.88 -34.26
CA LEU A 8 60.83 -0.65 -34.84
C LEU A 8 60.08 0.29 -33.87
N LEU A 9 59.77 1.52 -34.35
CA LEU A 9 58.81 2.42 -33.73
C LEU A 9 57.41 1.99 -34.16
N THR A 10 56.61 1.52 -33.22
CA THR A 10 55.17 1.35 -33.38
C THR A 10 54.43 2.51 -32.77
N SER A 11 53.83 3.33 -33.63
CA SER A 11 52.93 4.43 -33.24
C SER A 11 51.63 3.88 -32.75
N VAL A 12 51.33 4.08 -31.46
CA VAL A 12 49.99 3.79 -30.91
C VAL A 12 49.15 5.04 -31.12
N VAL A 13 48.20 4.96 -32.02
CA VAL A 13 47.11 5.94 -32.20
C VAL A 13 46.07 5.68 -31.16
N LEU A 14 45.99 6.56 -30.15
CA LEU A 14 44.97 6.56 -29.08
C LEU A 14 43.69 7.16 -29.68
N SER A 15 42.74 6.32 -30.11
CA SER A 15 41.40 6.75 -30.52
C SER A 15 40.56 7.01 -29.27
N ILE A 16 40.40 8.27 -28.89
CA ILE A 16 39.43 8.69 -27.87
C ILE A 16 38.04 8.60 -28.52
N GLY A 17 37.33 7.51 -28.27
CA GLY A 17 35.93 7.37 -28.61
C GLY A 17 35.07 8.21 -27.65
N LEU A 18 34.60 9.35 -28.16
CA LEU A 18 33.60 10.19 -27.47
C LEU A 18 32.25 9.47 -27.57
N SER A 19 31.94 8.64 -26.55
CA SER A 19 30.60 8.08 -26.40
C SER A 19 29.65 9.20 -25.97
N LEU A 20 28.91 9.79 -26.93
CA LEU A 20 27.71 10.56 -26.60
C LEU A 20 26.73 9.60 -25.91
N GLY A 21 26.65 9.70 -24.57
CA GLY A 21 25.55 9.15 -23.82
C GLY A 21 24.27 9.88 -24.23
N VAL A 22 23.42 9.19 -25.00
CA VAL A 22 22.04 9.62 -25.18
C VAL A 22 21.38 9.46 -23.82
N ALA A 23 21.34 10.54 -23.05
CA ALA A 23 20.46 10.67 -21.91
C ALA A 23 19.05 10.52 -22.49
N GLY A 24 18.44 9.35 -22.31
CA GLY A 24 17.03 9.15 -22.57
C GLY A 24 16.26 10.15 -21.72
N THR A 25 15.78 11.20 -22.33
CA THR A 25 14.74 12.05 -21.73
C THR A 25 13.53 11.13 -21.54
N ALA A 26 13.25 10.73 -20.30
CA ALA A 26 11.96 10.20 -19.95
C ALA A 26 10.96 11.28 -20.39
N SER A 27 10.25 11.02 -21.48
CA SER A 27 9.17 11.89 -21.93
C SER A 27 8.13 11.84 -20.83
N ALA A 28 7.97 12.94 -20.09
CA ALA A 28 6.82 13.12 -19.21
C ALA A 28 5.58 12.90 -20.10
N GLU A 29 4.78 11.90 -19.75
CA GLU A 29 3.55 11.58 -20.49
C GLU A 29 2.67 12.83 -20.46
N ASP A 30 2.19 13.28 -21.61
CA ASP A 30 1.39 14.51 -21.69
C ASP A 30 0.06 14.28 -20.98
N ILE A 31 -0.05 14.81 -19.76
CA ILE A 31 -1.20 14.60 -18.87
C ILE A 31 -2.51 15.10 -19.48
N SER A 32 -2.46 15.99 -20.48
CA SER A 32 -3.66 16.50 -21.17
C SER A 32 -4.42 15.39 -21.91
N GLN A 33 -3.72 14.32 -22.35
CA GLN A 33 -4.33 13.17 -23.02
C GLN A 33 -5.11 12.27 -22.04
N HIS A 34 -4.89 12.45 -20.74
CA HIS A 34 -5.52 11.66 -19.70
C HIS A 34 -6.67 12.37 -18.99
N LEU A 35 -7.04 13.57 -19.44
CA LEU A 35 -8.27 14.21 -18.97
C LEU A 35 -9.49 13.43 -19.45
N LYS A 36 -10.45 13.20 -18.55
CA LYS A 36 -11.73 12.58 -18.91
C LYS A 36 -12.58 13.52 -19.77
N PRO A 37 -13.22 13.04 -20.83
CA PRO A 37 -14.25 13.80 -21.51
C PRO A 37 -15.39 14.16 -20.55
N GLY A 38 -15.73 15.45 -20.45
CA GLY A 38 -16.82 15.91 -19.59
C GLY A 38 -16.48 16.05 -18.11
N HIS A 39 -15.18 16.15 -17.77
CA HIS A 39 -14.74 16.49 -16.41
C HIS A 39 -15.35 17.83 -15.98
N PRO A 40 -15.63 18.06 -14.69
CA PRO A 40 -16.06 19.35 -14.20
C PRO A 40 -14.91 20.37 -14.23
N ASP A 41 -15.24 21.67 -14.40
CA ASP A 41 -14.25 22.74 -14.26
C ASP A 41 -13.86 22.97 -12.80
N VAL A 42 -14.79 22.71 -11.87
CA VAL A 42 -14.62 22.85 -10.42
C VAL A 42 -15.30 21.70 -9.71
N TYR A 43 -14.60 21.08 -8.79
CA TYR A 43 -15.12 20.05 -7.90
C TYR A 43 -15.12 20.56 -6.45
N SER A 44 -16.23 20.39 -5.72
CA SER A 44 -16.30 20.70 -4.29
C SER A 44 -16.08 19.42 -3.48
N VAL A 45 -15.05 19.44 -2.65
CA VAL A 45 -14.68 18.29 -1.80
C VAL A 45 -15.76 18.01 -0.78
N VAL A 46 -16.20 16.76 -0.69
CA VAL A 46 -17.20 16.33 0.29
C VAL A 46 -16.58 15.38 1.32
N LYS A 47 -17.23 15.25 2.47
CA LYS A 47 -16.77 14.35 3.52
C LYS A 47 -16.84 12.89 3.04
N GLY A 48 -15.73 12.20 3.14
CA GLY A 48 -15.59 10.81 2.70
C GLY A 48 -14.90 10.66 1.37
N ASP A 49 -14.62 11.76 0.64
CA ASP A 49 -13.78 11.74 -0.55
C ASP A 49 -12.35 11.30 -0.21
N THR A 50 -11.69 10.75 -1.21
CA THR A 50 -10.24 10.53 -1.22
C THR A 50 -9.61 11.27 -2.39
N LEU A 51 -8.30 11.50 -2.34
CA LEU A 51 -7.58 12.09 -3.49
C LEU A 51 -7.70 11.21 -4.74
N TRP A 52 -7.77 9.90 -4.54
CA TRP A 52 -8.01 8.95 -5.62
C TRP A 52 -9.36 9.18 -6.33
N ASP A 53 -10.44 9.31 -5.56
CA ASP A 53 -11.80 9.50 -6.10
C ASP A 53 -11.90 10.84 -6.85
N ILE A 54 -11.37 11.91 -6.25
CA ILE A 54 -11.31 13.24 -6.87
C ILE A 54 -10.52 13.19 -8.18
N SER A 55 -9.34 12.57 -8.17
CA SER A 55 -8.52 12.41 -9.38
C SER A 55 -9.23 11.62 -10.45
N GLY A 56 -9.95 10.56 -10.07
CA GLY A 56 -10.78 9.77 -10.95
C GLY A 56 -11.95 10.56 -11.60
N THR A 57 -12.31 11.71 -11.04
CA THR A 57 -13.30 12.62 -11.65
C THR A 57 -12.71 13.41 -12.82
N PHE A 58 -11.42 13.79 -12.74
CA PHE A 58 -10.73 14.57 -13.75
C PHE A 58 -9.95 13.72 -14.75
N LEU A 59 -9.35 12.62 -14.28
CA LEU A 59 -8.41 11.80 -15.05
C LEU A 59 -8.95 10.41 -15.37
N SER A 60 -8.62 9.92 -16.56
CA SER A 60 -8.81 8.51 -16.94
C SER A 60 -7.83 7.58 -16.24
N LYS A 61 -6.66 8.13 -15.84
CA LYS A 61 -5.62 7.47 -15.05
C LYS A 61 -5.48 8.17 -13.70
N PRO A 62 -6.26 7.80 -12.67
CA PRO A 62 -6.26 8.50 -11.37
C PRO A 62 -4.90 8.57 -10.69
N TRP A 63 -4.02 7.57 -10.89
CA TRP A 63 -2.69 7.53 -10.28
C TRP A 63 -1.73 8.62 -10.78
N LEU A 64 -2.07 9.33 -11.85
CA LEU A 64 -1.31 10.49 -12.33
C LEU A 64 -1.61 11.78 -11.56
N TRP A 65 -2.41 11.71 -10.48
CA TRP A 65 -2.74 12.90 -9.69
C TRP A 65 -1.50 13.64 -9.15
N PRO A 66 -0.38 13.00 -8.78
CA PRO A 66 0.79 13.74 -8.34
C PRO A 66 1.35 14.67 -9.42
N GLU A 67 1.28 14.26 -10.68
CA GLU A 67 1.78 15.06 -11.81
C GLU A 67 0.91 16.29 -12.12
N ILE A 68 -0.43 16.13 -12.08
CA ILE A 68 -1.35 17.25 -12.30
C ILE A 68 -1.41 18.22 -11.12
N TRP A 69 -1.03 17.74 -9.93
CA TRP A 69 -1.04 18.51 -8.68
C TRP A 69 0.24 19.32 -8.42
N GLN A 70 1.34 19.01 -9.08
CA GLN A 70 2.71 19.43 -8.80
C GLN A 70 2.98 20.96 -8.78
N ILE A 71 2.00 21.81 -9.06
CA ILE A 71 2.19 23.26 -9.16
C ILE A 71 1.20 24.04 -8.29
N ASN A 72 1.15 23.71 -7.02
CA ASN A 72 0.55 24.60 -6.02
C ASN A 72 1.64 24.99 -4.99
N PRO A 73 2.43 26.04 -5.25
CA PRO A 73 3.46 26.49 -4.31
C PRO A 73 2.90 26.92 -2.95
N GLN A 74 1.57 27.07 -2.84
CA GLN A 74 0.88 27.39 -1.59
C GLN A 74 0.52 26.14 -0.76
N ILE A 75 0.69 24.93 -1.32
CA ILE A 75 0.40 23.67 -0.65
C ILE A 75 1.70 22.89 -0.61
N GLU A 76 2.48 23.11 0.44
CA GLU A 76 3.68 22.32 0.73
C GLU A 76 3.36 20.83 0.92
N ASN A 77 2.07 20.51 1.17
CA ASN A 77 1.62 19.15 1.41
C ASN A 77 0.24 18.93 0.75
N PRO A 78 0.13 18.14 -0.34
CA PRO A 78 -1.13 17.84 -1.02
C PRO A 78 -2.16 17.12 -0.14
N HIS A 79 -1.74 16.62 1.02
CA HIS A 79 -2.61 15.98 2.01
C HIS A 79 -3.46 16.96 2.85
N LEU A 80 -3.30 18.28 2.66
CA LEU A 80 -4.06 19.29 3.41
C LEU A 80 -5.28 19.79 2.61
N ILE A 81 -6.09 18.88 2.09
CA ILE A 81 -7.39 19.16 1.47
C ILE A 81 -8.47 18.76 2.45
N TYR A 82 -9.47 19.61 2.60
CA TYR A 82 -10.55 19.45 3.57
C TYR A 82 -11.92 19.44 2.89
N PRO A 83 -12.92 18.77 3.45
CA PRO A 83 -14.28 18.91 3.01
C PRO A 83 -14.70 20.38 2.95
N GLY A 84 -15.31 20.78 1.83
CA GLY A 84 -15.67 22.19 1.56
C GLY A 84 -14.65 22.96 0.72
N ASP A 85 -13.43 22.46 0.57
CA ASP A 85 -12.48 23.02 -0.38
C ASP A 85 -12.97 22.83 -1.83
N GLN A 86 -12.56 23.71 -2.73
CA GLN A 86 -12.87 23.60 -4.16
C GLN A 86 -11.59 23.31 -4.94
N ILE A 87 -11.65 22.33 -5.82
CA ILE A 87 -10.57 21.95 -6.72
C ILE A 87 -10.97 22.36 -8.13
N ALA A 88 -10.23 23.29 -8.73
CA ALA A 88 -10.48 23.79 -10.07
C ALA A 88 -9.40 23.28 -11.03
N LEU A 89 -9.82 22.86 -12.23
CA LEU A 89 -8.91 22.62 -13.33
C LEU A 89 -8.53 23.94 -13.97
N VAL A 90 -7.24 24.23 -14.04
CA VAL A 90 -6.66 25.43 -14.68
C VAL A 90 -5.60 25.02 -15.68
N TYR A 91 -5.34 25.86 -16.67
CA TYR A 91 -4.25 25.63 -17.62
C TYR A 91 -3.12 26.61 -17.36
N VAL A 92 -1.93 26.08 -17.07
CA VAL A 92 -0.69 26.85 -16.85
C VAL A 92 0.28 26.44 -17.95
N ASP A 93 0.74 27.40 -18.75
CA ASP A 93 1.62 27.16 -19.92
C ASP A 93 1.09 26.07 -20.88
N GLY A 94 -0.24 26.00 -21.04
CA GLY A 94 -0.91 25.02 -21.87
C GLY A 94 -1.08 23.62 -21.24
N GLN A 95 -0.55 23.41 -20.06
CA GLN A 95 -0.69 22.14 -19.33
C GLN A 95 -1.84 22.22 -18.31
N PRO A 96 -2.69 21.17 -18.20
CA PRO A 96 -3.74 21.11 -17.20
C PRO A 96 -3.14 20.96 -15.80
N ARG A 97 -3.70 21.70 -14.83
CA ARG A 97 -3.31 21.67 -13.43
C ARG A 97 -4.53 21.74 -12.54
N LEU A 98 -4.51 21.00 -11.42
CA LEU A 98 -5.54 21.11 -10.40
C LEU A 98 -5.10 22.17 -9.37
N GLN A 99 -5.95 23.17 -9.18
CA GLN A 99 -5.72 24.27 -8.23
C GLN A 99 -6.73 24.20 -7.09
N LEU A 100 -6.23 24.21 -5.84
CA LEU A 100 -7.07 24.33 -4.66
C LEU A 100 -7.53 25.79 -4.52
N ARG A 101 -8.84 25.97 -4.43
CA ARG A 101 -9.49 27.23 -4.08
C ARG A 101 -10.13 27.06 -2.71
N ARG A 102 -9.55 27.63 -1.69
CA ARG A 102 -10.23 27.77 -0.41
C ARG A 102 -11.21 28.91 -0.50
N GLY A 103 -12.48 28.61 -0.32
CA GLY A 103 -13.49 29.66 -0.17
C GLY A 103 -13.05 30.57 0.98
N ASP A 104 -13.11 31.87 0.76
CA ASP A 104 -12.88 32.86 1.81
C ASP A 104 -13.84 32.59 2.98
N ALA A 105 -13.39 31.80 3.96
CA ALA A 105 -14.04 31.72 5.27
C ALA A 105 -13.87 33.05 6.05
N GLY A 106 -13.20 34.01 5.44
CA GLY A 106 -13.06 35.38 5.89
C GLY A 106 -14.22 36.25 5.39
N ARG A 107 -15.40 36.05 5.93
CA ARG A 107 -16.43 37.07 5.82
C ARG A 107 -15.91 38.34 6.49
N THR A 108 -15.27 39.23 5.73
CA THR A 108 -14.91 40.58 6.16
C THR A 108 -16.21 41.30 6.46
N VAL A 109 -16.62 41.28 7.69
CA VAL A 109 -17.71 42.14 8.17
C VAL A 109 -17.13 43.56 8.16
N ARG A 110 -17.55 44.35 7.19
CA ARG A 110 -17.23 45.79 7.17
C ARG A 110 -17.99 46.40 8.33
N LEU A 111 -17.32 46.65 9.44
CA LEU A 111 -17.89 47.37 10.58
C LEU A 111 -18.13 48.81 10.14
N THR A 112 -19.40 49.21 10.03
CA THR A 112 -19.78 50.61 9.96
C THR A 112 -19.69 51.21 11.37
N PRO A 113 -19.23 52.45 11.55
CA PRO A 113 -18.88 53.02 12.85
C PRO A 113 -20.04 53.22 13.85
N SER A 114 -21.25 52.81 13.53
CA SER A 114 -22.46 53.05 14.36
C SER A 114 -23.01 51.81 15.08
N ASP A 115 -22.46 50.63 14.86
CA ASP A 115 -22.99 49.42 15.50
C ASP A 115 -22.08 48.94 16.65
N THR A 116 -22.56 49.17 17.87
CA THR A 116 -21.95 48.55 19.07
C THR A 116 -22.40 47.10 19.15
N VAL A 117 -21.59 46.20 18.58
CA VAL A 117 -21.83 44.76 18.72
C VAL A 117 -21.23 44.28 20.05
N SER A 118 -22.09 43.95 20.99
CA SER A 118 -21.69 43.26 22.24
C SER A 118 -21.29 41.83 21.90
N LEU A 119 -20.01 41.56 21.80
CA LEU A 119 -19.45 40.24 21.60
C LEU A 119 -19.55 39.47 22.93
N LYS A 120 -20.54 38.60 23.07
CA LYS A 120 -20.51 37.57 24.09
C LYS A 120 -19.48 36.52 23.70
N PRO A 121 -18.52 36.14 24.55
CA PRO A 121 -17.59 35.07 24.27
C PRO A 121 -18.37 33.76 24.07
N GLN A 122 -18.49 33.31 22.85
CA GLN A 122 -18.97 31.98 22.53
C GLN A 122 -17.74 31.13 22.17
N ILE A 123 -17.53 30.05 22.92
CA ILE A 123 -16.56 29.02 22.54
C ILE A 123 -17.18 28.32 21.32
N ARG A 124 -16.69 28.66 20.13
CA ARG A 124 -16.96 27.93 18.92
C ARG A 124 -15.97 26.78 18.85
N ALA A 125 -16.32 25.63 19.41
CA ALA A 125 -15.62 24.40 19.13
C ALA A 125 -16.01 23.96 17.72
N THR A 126 -15.26 24.37 16.72
CA THR A 126 -15.30 23.75 15.39
C THR A 126 -14.51 22.45 15.51
N PRO A 127 -15.10 21.27 15.22
CA PRO A 127 -14.31 20.05 15.11
C PRO A 127 -13.17 20.31 14.10
N LEU A 128 -11.94 19.96 14.46
CA LEU A 128 -10.85 19.97 13.48
C LEU A 128 -11.24 18.91 12.45
N GLU A 129 -11.66 19.34 11.26
CA GLU A 129 -11.90 18.44 10.16
C GLU A 129 -10.56 17.85 9.75
N SER A 130 -10.48 16.52 9.68
CA SER A 130 -9.29 15.84 9.19
C SER A 130 -9.19 16.05 7.68
N ALA A 131 -7.97 16.24 7.19
CA ALA A 131 -7.69 16.25 5.76
C ALA A 131 -8.16 14.93 5.12
N ILE A 132 -8.59 14.99 3.86
CA ILE A 132 -8.98 13.79 3.13
C ILE A 132 -7.75 12.90 2.88
N PRO A 133 -7.86 11.57 3.03
CA PRO A 133 -6.76 10.65 2.76
C PRO A 133 -6.55 10.46 1.24
N THR A 134 -5.40 9.94 0.87
CA THR A 134 -5.12 9.57 -0.53
C THR A 134 -6.03 8.44 -0.98
N ILE A 135 -6.24 7.44 -0.12
CA ILE A 135 -7.11 6.27 -0.33
C ILE A 135 -7.88 5.97 0.96
N ARG A 136 -8.81 5.02 0.91
CA ARG A 136 -9.59 4.56 2.07
C ARG A 136 -8.71 3.87 3.10
N LEU A 137 -8.15 4.64 4.04
CA LEU A 137 -7.28 4.12 5.11
C LEU A 137 -8.03 3.19 6.07
N ASP A 138 -9.32 3.41 6.29
CA ASP A 138 -10.19 2.56 7.09
C ASP A 138 -10.21 1.10 6.62
N ALA A 139 -10.13 0.88 5.31
CA ALA A 139 -10.09 -0.46 4.73
C ALA A 139 -8.78 -1.23 5.01
N ILE A 140 -7.65 -0.52 5.14
CA ILE A 140 -6.32 -1.15 5.25
C ILE A 140 -5.66 -1.01 6.63
N GLN A 141 -6.22 -0.20 7.53
CA GLN A 141 -5.59 0.14 8.81
C GLN A 141 -5.16 -1.09 9.63
N SER A 142 -5.98 -2.14 9.65
CA SER A 142 -5.65 -3.38 10.36
C SER A 142 -4.46 -4.14 9.74
N PHE A 143 -4.27 -4.02 8.43
CA PHE A 143 -3.21 -4.71 7.70
C PHE A 143 -1.88 -3.94 7.72
N LEU A 144 -1.94 -2.63 7.90
CA LEU A 144 -0.73 -1.81 8.00
C LEU A 144 0.07 -2.13 9.26
N VAL A 145 -0.61 -2.37 10.38
CA VAL A 145 0.03 -2.44 11.70
C VAL A 145 0.19 -3.89 12.20
N GLN A 146 -0.74 -4.78 11.90
CA GLN A 146 -0.94 -5.97 12.71
C GLN A 146 -0.52 -7.29 12.05
N ASN A 147 -1.00 -7.56 10.84
CA ASN A 147 -0.66 -8.81 10.15
C ASN A 147 0.67 -8.68 9.43
N ARG A 148 1.50 -9.72 9.49
CA ARG A 148 2.76 -9.77 8.76
C ARG A 148 2.95 -11.12 8.09
N VAL A 149 3.70 -11.15 7.01
CA VAL A 149 4.12 -12.37 6.37
C VAL A 149 5.58 -12.64 6.74
N VAL A 150 5.84 -13.85 7.17
CA VAL A 150 7.16 -14.28 7.61
C VAL A 150 7.54 -15.63 6.98
N ALA A 151 8.82 -15.94 6.98
CA ALA A 151 9.25 -17.27 6.61
C ALA A 151 8.62 -18.32 7.55
N PRO A 152 8.08 -19.44 7.05
CA PRO A 152 7.48 -20.47 7.89
C PRO A 152 8.41 -20.97 9.00
N SER A 153 9.71 -21.11 8.70
CA SER A 153 10.74 -21.52 9.66
C SER A 153 10.87 -20.57 10.86
N LEU A 154 10.63 -19.26 10.66
CA LEU A 154 10.66 -18.28 11.75
C LEU A 154 9.55 -18.56 12.77
N LEU A 155 8.33 -18.84 12.30
CA LEU A 155 7.21 -19.18 13.18
C LEU A 155 7.41 -20.56 13.85
N ASP A 156 8.05 -21.49 13.16
CA ASP A 156 8.31 -22.81 13.71
C ASP A 156 9.32 -22.77 14.86
N ALA A 157 10.34 -21.92 14.73
CA ALA A 157 11.38 -21.72 15.74
C ALA A 157 10.99 -20.74 16.85
N ALA A 158 9.94 -19.93 16.66
CA ALA A 158 9.55 -18.90 17.61
C ALA A 158 9.05 -19.48 18.95
N PRO A 159 9.31 -18.81 20.09
CA PRO A 159 8.69 -19.12 21.37
C PRO A 159 7.16 -19.19 21.25
N TYR A 160 6.51 -19.99 22.11
CA TYR A 160 5.08 -20.20 22.00
C TYR A 160 4.40 -20.34 23.36
N VAL A 161 3.13 -19.99 23.41
CA VAL A 161 2.27 -20.10 24.61
C VAL A 161 2.01 -21.57 24.90
N VAL A 162 2.30 -21.99 26.13
CA VAL A 162 2.08 -23.36 26.63
C VAL A 162 0.81 -23.44 27.44
N GLU A 163 0.58 -22.45 28.32
CA GLU A 163 -0.54 -22.48 29.27
C GLU A 163 -0.83 -21.07 29.82
N GLY A 164 -2.03 -20.85 30.34
CA GLY A 164 -2.39 -19.68 31.12
C GLY A 164 -2.16 -19.86 32.61
N GLU A 165 -2.01 -18.77 33.35
CA GLU A 165 -1.95 -18.81 34.80
C GLU A 165 -3.26 -19.37 35.40
N ALA A 166 -3.16 -20.26 36.39
CA ALA A 166 -4.29 -20.86 37.09
C ALA A 166 -5.25 -21.67 36.19
N ASP A 167 -4.72 -22.44 35.24
CA ASP A 167 -5.45 -23.34 34.33
C ASP A 167 -6.58 -22.63 33.53
N ARG A 168 -6.41 -21.33 33.25
CA ARG A 168 -7.40 -20.58 32.47
C ARG A 168 -7.37 -21.04 31.02
N ILE A 169 -8.57 -21.29 30.48
CA ILE A 169 -8.76 -21.73 29.08
C ILE A 169 -8.87 -20.51 28.14
N VAL A 170 -9.50 -19.42 28.61
CA VAL A 170 -9.66 -18.18 27.86
C VAL A 170 -8.70 -17.15 28.43
N LEU A 171 -7.78 -16.70 27.60
CA LEU A 171 -6.69 -15.80 27.96
C LEU A 171 -6.84 -14.47 27.22
N GLY A 172 -6.84 -13.37 27.97
CA GLY A 172 -7.04 -12.04 27.43
C GLY A 172 -6.13 -10.99 28.08
N ALA A 173 -6.41 -9.73 27.80
CA ALA A 173 -5.66 -8.63 28.38
C ALA A 173 -5.75 -8.62 29.91
N GLY A 174 -4.60 -8.49 30.57
CA GLY A 174 -4.45 -8.56 32.03
C GLY A 174 -4.12 -9.96 32.58
N ASP A 175 -4.24 -11.01 31.77
CA ASP A 175 -3.85 -12.36 32.17
C ASP A 175 -2.34 -12.59 32.01
N ARG A 176 -1.84 -13.62 32.70
CA ARG A 176 -0.47 -14.12 32.51
C ARG A 176 -0.47 -15.44 31.77
N VAL A 177 0.52 -15.60 30.92
CA VAL A 177 0.74 -16.81 30.13
C VAL A 177 2.16 -17.32 30.31
N TYR A 178 2.32 -18.63 30.25
CA TYR A 178 3.62 -19.27 30.23
C TYR A 178 4.03 -19.57 28.79
N VAL A 179 5.24 -19.13 28.45
CA VAL A 179 5.80 -19.23 27.10
C VAL A 179 7.01 -20.11 27.12
N ARG A 180 7.08 -21.12 26.26
CA ARG A 180 8.29 -21.92 26.07
C ARG A 180 9.19 -21.25 25.06
N GLY A 181 10.45 -21.02 25.46
CA GLY A 181 11.52 -20.36 24.72
C GLY A 181 12.01 -19.10 25.44
N GLY A 182 13.20 -18.62 25.02
CA GLY A 182 13.81 -17.44 25.63
C GLY A 182 13.12 -16.15 25.23
N LEU A 183 12.79 -15.33 26.21
CA LEU A 183 12.33 -13.95 26.04
C LEU A 183 13.20 -13.02 26.88
N ASP A 184 13.51 -11.84 26.36
CA ASP A 184 14.21 -10.81 27.13
C ASP A 184 13.22 -10.14 28.09
N GLU A 185 13.60 -10.07 29.37
CA GLU A 185 12.76 -9.49 30.42
C GLU A 185 12.50 -8.00 30.15
N ASN A 186 11.29 -7.57 30.48
CA ASN A 186 10.77 -6.21 30.30
C ASN A 186 10.62 -5.76 28.82
N GLU A 187 10.87 -6.61 27.85
CA GLU A 187 10.63 -6.36 26.45
C GLU A 187 9.17 -6.65 26.06
N SER A 188 8.70 -5.95 25.04
CA SER A 188 7.35 -6.11 24.49
C SER A 188 7.39 -7.01 23.27
N TYR A 189 6.44 -7.93 23.21
CA TYR A 189 6.34 -8.91 22.14
C TYR A 189 4.94 -8.94 21.55
N SER A 190 4.88 -9.23 20.24
CA SER A 190 3.63 -9.52 19.56
C SER A 190 3.26 -10.98 19.73
N ILE A 191 2.02 -11.24 20.15
CA ILE A 191 1.42 -12.57 20.15
C ILE A 191 0.77 -12.78 18.80
N VAL A 192 1.15 -13.82 18.07
CA VAL A 192 0.67 -14.09 16.72
C VAL A 192 0.25 -15.56 16.58
N ARG A 193 -0.79 -15.78 15.78
CA ARG A 193 -1.26 -17.12 15.40
C ARG A 193 -0.77 -17.47 14.01
N ARG A 194 -0.50 -18.75 13.77
CA ARG A 194 -0.16 -19.26 12.44
C ARG A 194 -1.36 -19.12 11.52
N GLY A 195 -1.25 -18.23 10.57
CA GLY A 195 -2.24 -18.04 9.50
C GLY A 195 -1.96 -18.91 8.27
N PRO A 196 -2.60 -18.58 7.13
CA PRO A 196 -2.45 -19.31 5.89
C PRO A 196 -1.02 -19.33 5.37
N LEU A 197 -0.69 -20.41 4.67
CA LEU A 197 0.56 -20.53 3.90
C LEU A 197 0.30 -20.02 2.49
N TYR A 198 1.11 -19.07 2.04
CA TYR A 198 1.06 -18.53 0.69
C TYR A 198 2.02 -19.31 -0.20
N VAL A 199 1.48 -19.84 -1.29
CA VAL A 199 2.22 -20.65 -2.28
C VAL A 199 1.92 -20.06 -3.66
N ASP A 200 2.96 -19.90 -4.47
CA ASP A 200 2.81 -19.48 -5.85
C ASP A 200 2.09 -20.58 -6.66
N PRO A 201 0.98 -20.27 -7.33
CA PRO A 201 0.20 -21.28 -8.03
C PRO A 201 0.94 -21.91 -9.22
N ASP A 202 1.84 -21.16 -9.88
CA ASP A 202 2.57 -21.62 -11.05
C ASP A 202 3.84 -22.39 -10.69
N THR A 203 4.64 -21.84 -9.77
CA THR A 203 5.96 -22.40 -9.44
C THR A 203 5.94 -23.32 -8.23
N GLN A 204 4.86 -23.33 -7.44
CA GLN A 204 4.73 -24.04 -6.16
C GLN A 204 5.76 -23.59 -5.11
N GLU A 205 6.37 -22.42 -5.33
CA GLU A 205 7.26 -21.80 -4.35
C GLU A 205 6.47 -21.34 -3.11
N ILE A 206 7.02 -21.60 -1.92
CA ILE A 206 6.49 -21.05 -0.68
C ILE A 206 6.90 -19.57 -0.61
N LEU A 207 5.90 -18.68 -0.69
CA LEU A 207 6.10 -17.24 -0.63
C LEU A 207 6.19 -16.71 0.79
N GLY A 208 5.55 -17.40 1.74
CA GLY A 208 5.56 -17.05 3.16
C GLY A 208 4.36 -17.59 3.91
N ARG A 209 4.32 -17.35 5.20
CA ARG A 209 3.17 -17.66 6.05
C ARG A 209 2.69 -16.40 6.74
N GLU A 210 1.39 -16.19 6.78
CA GLU A 210 0.82 -15.12 7.57
C GLU A 210 0.99 -15.40 9.07
N ALA A 211 1.45 -14.39 9.78
CA ALA A 211 1.42 -14.31 11.22
C ALA A 211 0.26 -13.38 11.61
N THR A 212 -0.89 -13.99 11.91
CA THR A 212 -2.10 -13.25 12.29
C THR A 212 -1.92 -12.68 13.67
N TYR A 213 -2.07 -11.37 13.81
CA TYR A 213 -1.89 -10.68 15.07
C TYR A 213 -3.03 -10.99 16.06
N ILE A 214 -2.67 -11.42 17.25
CA ILE A 214 -3.59 -11.74 18.36
C ILE A 214 -3.54 -10.64 19.43
N GLY A 215 -2.34 -10.19 19.80
CA GLY A 215 -2.18 -9.22 20.87
C GLY A 215 -0.75 -8.81 21.14
N LEU A 216 -0.55 -8.07 22.22
CA LEU A 216 0.73 -7.67 22.78
C LEU A 216 0.88 -8.25 24.18
N GLY A 217 2.10 -8.59 24.55
CA GLY A 217 2.47 -8.98 25.90
C GLY A 217 3.86 -8.49 26.25
N GLN A 218 4.13 -8.39 27.54
CA GLN A 218 5.42 -8.01 28.10
C GLN A 218 6.00 -9.19 28.88
N ALA A 219 7.24 -9.55 28.59
CA ALA A 219 7.95 -10.57 29.36
C ALA A 219 8.24 -10.02 30.77
N VAL A 220 7.85 -10.80 31.81
CA VAL A 220 7.96 -10.40 33.21
C VAL A 220 9.12 -11.11 33.90
N ALA A 221 9.31 -12.39 33.59
CA ALA A 221 10.35 -13.19 34.16
C ALA A 221 10.76 -14.34 33.22
N GLN A 222 11.99 -14.81 33.34
CA GLN A 222 12.50 -15.95 32.60
C GLN A 222 13.07 -17.00 33.62
N GLU A 223 12.56 -18.22 33.59
CA GLU A 223 13.02 -19.33 34.43
C GLU A 223 13.41 -20.50 33.54
N GLY A 224 14.71 -20.67 33.30
CA GLY A 224 15.21 -21.72 32.42
C GLY A 224 14.70 -21.55 30.99
N ASP A 225 13.92 -22.50 30.48
CA ASP A 225 13.34 -22.50 29.13
C ASP A 225 11.86 -21.97 29.11
N VAL A 226 11.37 -21.43 30.22
CA VAL A 226 10.02 -20.95 30.35
C VAL A 226 10.01 -19.47 30.76
N ALA A 227 9.35 -18.62 29.98
CA ALA A 227 9.10 -17.24 30.31
C ALA A 227 7.68 -17.05 30.84
N THR A 228 7.53 -16.12 31.79
CA THR A 228 6.22 -15.61 32.19
C THR A 228 5.97 -14.29 31.46
N MET A 229 4.88 -14.20 30.72
CA MET A 229 4.49 -13.01 29.98
C MET A 229 3.14 -12.50 30.47
N SER A 230 3.02 -11.18 30.71
CA SER A 230 1.77 -10.50 30.97
C SER A 230 1.17 -10.01 29.65
N VAL A 231 -0.06 -10.40 29.35
CA VAL A 231 -0.79 -9.98 28.16
C VAL A 231 -1.30 -8.56 28.38
N THR A 232 -0.83 -7.60 27.58
CA THR A 232 -1.15 -6.18 27.73
C THR A 232 -2.38 -5.76 26.93
N SER A 233 -2.55 -6.32 25.73
CA SER A 233 -3.73 -6.08 24.90
C SER A 233 -3.99 -7.25 23.98
N THR A 234 -5.26 -7.50 23.64
CA THR A 234 -5.65 -8.55 22.70
C THR A 234 -6.76 -8.07 21.79
N ARG A 235 -6.79 -8.62 20.56
CA ARG A 235 -7.91 -8.55 19.61
C ARG A 235 -8.78 -9.78 19.68
N GLU A 236 -8.14 -10.91 19.84
CA GLU A 236 -8.74 -12.22 19.99
C GLU A 236 -8.19 -12.88 21.26
N GLU A 237 -8.81 -13.93 21.72
CA GLU A 237 -8.28 -14.72 22.81
C GLU A 237 -6.92 -15.35 22.47
N VAL A 238 -6.00 -15.31 23.41
CA VAL A 238 -4.71 -16.00 23.29
C VAL A 238 -4.93 -17.48 23.50
N GLN A 239 -4.35 -18.30 22.63
CA GLN A 239 -4.47 -19.76 22.65
C GLN A 239 -3.13 -20.43 22.84
N VAL A 240 -3.15 -21.62 23.41
CA VAL A 240 -1.98 -22.50 23.47
C VAL A 240 -1.47 -22.76 22.05
N GLY A 241 -0.16 -22.57 21.87
CA GLY A 241 0.47 -22.68 20.55
C GLY A 241 0.61 -21.37 19.78
N ASP A 242 0.00 -20.27 20.24
CA ASP A 242 0.26 -18.94 19.67
C ASP A 242 1.75 -18.60 19.83
N ARG A 243 2.33 -17.95 18.82
CA ARG A 243 3.76 -17.67 18.72
C ARG A 243 4.09 -16.27 19.21
N ILE A 244 5.28 -16.13 19.77
CA ILE A 244 5.78 -14.88 20.30
C ILE A 244 6.87 -14.36 19.37
N LEU A 245 6.66 -13.16 18.84
CA LEU A 245 7.63 -12.48 17.96
C LEU A 245 7.98 -11.11 18.53
N PRO A 246 9.18 -10.61 18.30
CA PRO A 246 9.53 -9.23 18.66
C PRO A 246 8.54 -8.24 18.05
N THR A 247 8.20 -7.22 18.82
CA THR A 247 7.35 -6.13 18.32
C THR A 247 8.14 -5.28 17.35
N GLU A 248 7.65 -5.13 16.14
CA GLU A 248 8.22 -4.21 15.17
C GLU A 248 7.59 -2.83 15.37
N GLU A 249 8.39 -1.84 15.78
CA GLU A 249 7.98 -0.44 15.71
C GLU A 249 8.04 0.03 14.26
N ARG A 250 6.95 -0.17 13.53
CA ARG A 250 6.81 0.42 12.19
C ARG A 250 6.13 1.76 12.28
N LYS A 251 6.81 2.79 11.84
CA LYS A 251 6.14 4.04 11.45
C LYS A 251 5.39 3.76 10.16
N VAL A 252 4.08 3.61 10.28
CA VAL A 252 3.22 3.49 9.10
C VAL A 252 3.09 4.89 8.51
N ASP A 253 3.72 5.12 7.38
CA ASP A 253 3.40 6.30 6.59
C ASP A 253 2.06 6.05 5.89
N ALA A 254 1.04 6.77 6.35
CA ALA A 254 -0.31 6.67 5.79
C ALA A 254 -0.48 7.47 4.48
N ASN A 255 0.61 8.09 4.02
CA ASN A 255 0.62 8.88 2.80
C ASN A 255 1.08 8.02 1.63
N PHE A 256 0.14 7.58 0.82
CA PHE A 256 0.43 6.79 -0.37
C PHE A 256 0.51 7.69 -1.59
N PHE A 257 1.62 7.62 -2.33
CA PHE A 257 1.80 8.29 -3.61
C PHE A 257 1.64 7.27 -4.73
N PRO A 258 0.51 7.30 -5.47
CA PRO A 258 0.29 6.39 -6.56
C PRO A 258 1.30 6.59 -7.68
N SER A 259 1.82 5.49 -8.20
CA SER A 259 2.72 5.46 -9.36
C SER A 259 2.57 4.15 -10.12
N ALA A 260 3.01 4.14 -11.38
CA ALA A 260 3.12 2.91 -12.14
C ALA A 260 4.48 2.25 -11.86
N PRO A 261 4.60 0.92 -11.79
CA PRO A 261 5.88 0.23 -11.71
C PRO A 261 6.77 0.55 -12.90
N ASN A 262 8.07 0.73 -12.68
CA ASN A 262 9.06 1.02 -13.73
C ASN A 262 9.38 -0.19 -14.62
N GLY A 263 9.15 -1.43 -14.13
CA GLY A 263 9.38 -2.68 -14.85
C GLY A 263 8.07 -3.35 -15.25
N GLU A 264 8.16 -4.36 -16.13
CA GLU A 264 7.00 -5.20 -16.45
C GLU A 264 6.69 -6.09 -15.23
N ILE A 265 5.50 -5.94 -14.66
CA ILE A 265 4.97 -6.76 -13.59
C ILE A 265 3.87 -7.65 -14.16
N ARG A 266 3.97 -8.95 -13.88
CA ARG A 266 2.94 -9.93 -14.16
C ARG A 266 2.84 -10.89 -12.98
N GLY A 267 1.70 -10.96 -12.37
CA GLY A 267 1.41 -11.80 -11.21
C GLY A 267 -0.05 -12.21 -11.16
N GLU A 268 -0.43 -12.84 -10.06
CA GLU A 268 -1.80 -13.32 -9.81
C GLU A 268 -2.25 -13.00 -8.39
N ILE A 269 -3.54 -12.86 -8.19
CA ILE A 269 -4.17 -12.81 -6.87
C ILE A 269 -4.15 -14.22 -6.29
N ILE A 270 -3.43 -14.42 -5.20
CA ILE A 270 -3.29 -15.74 -4.55
C ILE A 270 -4.18 -15.93 -3.33
N SER A 271 -4.67 -14.84 -2.76
CA SER A 271 -5.57 -14.90 -1.59
C SER A 271 -6.37 -13.60 -1.45
N VAL A 272 -7.49 -13.71 -0.75
CA VAL A 272 -8.36 -12.60 -0.38
C VAL A 272 -8.55 -12.62 1.12
N PHE A 273 -8.40 -11.48 1.77
CA PHE A 273 -8.66 -11.40 3.20
C PHE A 273 -10.15 -11.55 3.52
N GLY A 274 -10.43 -12.23 4.63
CA GLY A 274 -11.82 -12.49 5.05
C GLY A 274 -12.42 -13.78 4.51
N GLY A 275 -11.66 -14.60 3.76
CA GLY A 275 -12.08 -15.95 3.35
C GLY A 275 -13.19 -15.97 2.28
N VAL A 276 -13.46 -14.84 1.64
CA VAL A 276 -14.44 -14.72 0.55
C VAL A 276 -13.79 -15.12 -0.78
N THR A 277 -14.59 -15.79 -1.62
CA THR A 277 -14.13 -16.22 -2.96
C THR A 277 -14.28 -15.14 -4.02
N GLN A 278 -15.06 -14.11 -3.74
CA GLN A 278 -15.28 -12.97 -4.64
C GLN A 278 -14.74 -11.70 -4.02
N VAL A 279 -14.05 -10.92 -4.81
CA VAL A 279 -13.38 -9.67 -4.43
C VAL A 279 -14.14 -8.50 -5.03
N GLY A 280 -14.44 -7.53 -4.22
CA GLY A 280 -15.06 -6.27 -4.61
C GLY A 280 -14.14 -5.07 -4.42
N GLN A 281 -14.71 -3.89 -4.59
CA GLN A 281 -14.02 -2.63 -4.32
C GLN A 281 -13.72 -2.51 -2.81
N TYR A 282 -12.52 -2.06 -2.48
CA TYR A 282 -11.96 -1.89 -1.14
C TYR A 282 -11.64 -3.20 -0.39
N ASP A 283 -11.72 -4.34 -1.05
CA ASP A 283 -11.20 -5.57 -0.49
C ASP A 283 -9.67 -5.61 -0.57
N VAL A 284 -9.07 -6.30 0.39
CA VAL A 284 -7.63 -6.52 0.45
C VAL A 284 -7.29 -7.88 -0.14
N VAL A 285 -6.34 -7.89 -1.06
CA VAL A 285 -5.87 -9.08 -1.76
C VAL A 285 -4.37 -9.28 -1.58
N VAL A 286 -3.93 -10.51 -1.72
CA VAL A 286 -2.53 -10.91 -1.73
C VAL A 286 -2.13 -11.29 -3.14
N ILE A 287 -1.01 -10.76 -3.62
CA ILE A 287 -0.45 -11.11 -4.93
C ILE A 287 0.91 -11.77 -4.78
N ASN A 288 1.26 -12.66 -5.73
CA ASN A 288 2.53 -13.41 -5.75
C ASN A 288 3.71 -12.60 -6.34
N ARG A 289 3.73 -11.29 -6.14
CA ARG A 289 4.84 -10.40 -6.52
C ARG A 289 5.16 -9.47 -5.35
N GLY A 290 6.45 -9.23 -5.14
CA GLY A 290 6.93 -8.49 -3.99
C GLY A 290 8.12 -7.58 -4.30
N GLU A 291 8.92 -7.30 -3.29
CA GLU A 291 10.11 -6.44 -3.41
C GLU A 291 11.15 -7.01 -4.37
N ARG A 292 11.27 -8.33 -4.49
CA ARG A 292 12.19 -8.98 -5.44
C ARG A 292 11.86 -8.67 -6.91
N GLU A 293 10.60 -8.31 -7.24
CA GLU A 293 10.16 -7.82 -8.54
C GLU A 293 10.11 -6.29 -8.60
N ASN A 294 10.76 -5.59 -7.66
CA ASN A 294 10.76 -4.13 -7.53
C ASN A 294 9.36 -3.52 -7.37
N LEU A 295 8.45 -4.24 -6.70
CA LEU A 295 7.20 -3.64 -6.26
C LEU A 295 7.44 -2.80 -5.01
N GLU A 296 6.86 -1.61 -5.03
CA GLU A 296 6.92 -0.64 -3.94
C GLU A 296 5.53 -0.24 -3.48
N VAL A 297 5.45 0.27 -2.26
CA VAL A 297 4.21 0.84 -1.72
C VAL A 297 3.80 2.06 -2.54
N GLY A 298 2.53 2.10 -2.96
CA GLY A 298 2.00 3.12 -3.87
C GLY A 298 1.90 2.66 -5.33
N HIS A 299 2.59 1.58 -5.73
CA HIS A 299 2.44 1.07 -7.09
C HIS A 299 1.00 0.64 -7.38
N VAL A 300 0.49 1.08 -8.53
CA VAL A 300 -0.83 0.73 -9.04
C VAL A 300 -0.71 -0.35 -10.10
N LEU A 301 -1.55 -1.38 -10.00
CA LEU A 301 -1.62 -2.48 -10.95
C LEU A 301 -3.04 -2.60 -11.51
N ALA A 302 -3.15 -3.00 -12.77
CA ALA A 302 -4.41 -3.39 -13.37
C ALA A 302 -4.71 -4.85 -13.09
N ILE A 303 -5.97 -5.15 -12.77
CA ILE A 303 -6.46 -6.50 -12.55
C ILE A 303 -7.18 -6.97 -13.81
N TYR A 304 -6.83 -8.16 -14.27
CA TYR A 304 -7.43 -8.80 -15.42
C TYR A 304 -8.14 -10.06 -15.00
N LYS A 305 -9.45 -10.09 -15.27
CA LYS A 305 -10.25 -11.29 -15.05
C LYS A 305 -9.73 -12.40 -15.93
N ARG A 306 -9.38 -13.53 -15.32
CA ARG A 306 -8.93 -14.72 -16.06
C ARG A 306 -10.01 -15.19 -17.00
N GLY A 307 -9.65 -15.38 -18.28
CA GLY A 307 -10.60 -15.78 -19.32
C GLY A 307 -11.25 -17.14 -19.01
N ALA A 308 -12.54 -17.25 -19.26
CA ALA A 308 -13.29 -18.49 -19.07
C ALA A 308 -12.82 -19.59 -20.04
N LEU A 309 -12.96 -20.84 -19.63
CA LEU A 309 -12.78 -21.99 -20.53
C LEU A 309 -14.01 -22.11 -21.42
N ALA A 310 -13.80 -22.02 -22.73
CA ALA A 310 -14.83 -22.18 -23.74
C ALA A 310 -14.55 -23.44 -24.57
N ARG A 311 -15.60 -24.17 -24.91
CA ARG A 311 -15.48 -25.33 -25.81
C ARG A 311 -15.63 -24.86 -27.24
N ASP A 312 -14.54 -24.94 -28.03
CA ASP A 312 -14.62 -24.82 -29.48
C ASP A 312 -15.33 -26.05 -30.04
N ARG A 313 -16.53 -25.81 -30.57
CA ARG A 313 -17.37 -26.90 -31.10
C ARG A 313 -16.91 -27.35 -32.48
N ILE A 314 -16.08 -26.54 -33.17
CA ILE A 314 -15.57 -26.85 -34.53
C ILE A 314 -14.31 -27.68 -34.39
N ALA A 315 -13.31 -27.20 -33.61
CA ALA A 315 -12.08 -27.95 -33.37
C ALA A 315 -12.25 -29.06 -32.32
N ASN A 316 -13.37 -29.09 -31.58
CA ASN A 316 -13.70 -30.01 -30.47
C ASN A 316 -12.65 -30.00 -29.35
N GLU A 317 -12.11 -28.81 -29.06
CA GLU A 317 -11.14 -28.59 -27.99
C GLU A 317 -11.65 -27.56 -26.98
N VAL A 318 -11.02 -27.54 -25.78
CA VAL A 318 -11.29 -26.53 -24.77
C VAL A 318 -10.22 -25.46 -24.86
N ILE A 319 -10.64 -24.24 -25.16
CA ILE A 319 -9.75 -23.09 -25.25
C ILE A 319 -10.01 -22.14 -24.08
N ARG A 320 -8.99 -21.43 -23.64
CA ARG A 320 -9.14 -20.32 -22.68
C ARG A 320 -9.32 -19.02 -23.46
N LEU A 321 -10.39 -18.31 -23.14
CA LEU A 321 -10.65 -16.99 -23.70
C LEU A 321 -9.60 -15.98 -23.18
N PRO A 322 -9.35 -14.88 -23.91
CA PRO A 322 -8.48 -13.83 -23.43
C PRO A 322 -8.91 -13.27 -22.08
N SER A 323 -7.93 -12.85 -21.26
CA SER A 323 -8.20 -12.12 -20.05
C SER A 323 -8.68 -10.69 -20.36
N GLU A 324 -9.62 -10.19 -19.60
CA GLU A 324 -10.21 -8.86 -19.76
C GLU A 324 -9.91 -7.99 -18.55
N ARG A 325 -9.56 -6.73 -18.79
CA ARG A 325 -9.35 -5.77 -17.70
C ARG A 325 -10.64 -5.63 -16.88
N ALA A 326 -10.51 -5.75 -15.56
CA ALA A 326 -11.62 -5.80 -14.64
C ALA A 326 -11.52 -4.76 -13.52
N GLY A 327 -10.33 -4.21 -13.25
CA GLY A 327 -10.18 -3.25 -12.17
C GLY A 327 -8.76 -2.71 -12.01
N LEU A 328 -8.58 -1.96 -10.94
CA LEU A 328 -7.30 -1.43 -10.48
C LEU A 328 -7.12 -1.71 -8.99
N MET A 329 -5.88 -1.96 -8.61
CA MET A 329 -5.47 -2.08 -7.21
C MET A 329 -4.24 -1.23 -6.94
N MET A 330 -4.03 -0.87 -5.69
CA MET A 330 -2.80 -0.22 -5.24
C MET A 330 -2.12 -1.06 -4.17
N ILE A 331 -0.82 -1.21 -4.30
CA ILE A 331 0.02 -1.87 -3.33
C ILE A 331 0.20 -0.94 -2.12
N PHE A 332 -0.19 -1.39 -0.94
CA PHE A 332 -0.04 -0.62 0.30
C PHE A 332 0.95 -1.26 1.27
N ARG A 333 1.35 -2.51 1.02
CA ARG A 333 2.37 -3.20 1.80
C ARG A 333 3.11 -4.22 0.96
N THR A 334 4.44 -4.20 1.02
CA THR A 334 5.30 -5.14 0.31
C THR A 334 6.02 -6.06 1.28
N PHE A 335 6.33 -7.25 0.81
CA PHE A 335 7.20 -8.24 1.41
C PHE A 335 8.15 -8.75 0.32
N GLU A 336 9.15 -9.52 0.69
CA GLU A 336 10.15 -10.02 -0.25
C GLU A 336 9.55 -10.67 -1.50
N LYS A 337 8.55 -11.57 -1.33
CA LYS A 337 8.01 -12.43 -2.40
C LYS A 337 6.54 -12.19 -2.74
N LEU A 338 5.84 -11.40 -1.97
CA LEU A 338 4.42 -11.12 -2.15
C LEU A 338 4.09 -9.71 -1.68
N SER A 339 2.91 -9.22 -2.03
CA SER A 339 2.44 -7.90 -1.60
C SER A 339 0.95 -7.92 -1.27
N TYR A 340 0.54 -6.97 -0.43
CA TYR A 340 -0.87 -6.68 -0.15
C TYR A 340 -1.33 -5.51 -1.00
N GLY A 341 -2.43 -5.70 -1.68
CA GLY A 341 -3.07 -4.69 -2.51
C GLY A 341 -4.50 -4.40 -2.08
N LEU A 342 -4.87 -3.12 -2.15
CA LEU A 342 -6.25 -2.66 -1.98
C LEU A 342 -6.89 -2.52 -3.36
N VAL A 343 -8.02 -3.17 -3.58
CA VAL A 343 -8.80 -3.00 -4.81
C VAL A 343 -9.47 -1.62 -4.78
N LEU A 344 -9.07 -0.73 -5.68
CA LEU A 344 -9.56 0.65 -5.72
C LEU A 344 -10.85 0.77 -6.51
N ASN A 345 -10.96 0.05 -7.62
CA ASN A 345 -12.17 -0.07 -8.39
C ASN A 345 -12.25 -1.42 -9.11
N THR A 346 -13.44 -1.86 -9.39
CA THR A 346 -13.70 -3.05 -10.22
C THR A 346 -15.05 -2.93 -10.92
N ASP A 347 -15.09 -3.36 -12.18
CA ASP A 347 -16.31 -3.39 -13.01
C ASP A 347 -17.05 -4.72 -12.89
N ARG A 348 -16.40 -5.74 -12.33
CA ARG A 348 -16.94 -7.10 -12.17
C ARG A 348 -16.30 -7.83 -10.99
N PRO A 349 -16.95 -8.85 -10.42
CA PRO A 349 -16.38 -9.62 -9.32
C PRO A 349 -15.04 -10.24 -9.71
N LEU A 350 -14.01 -9.99 -8.91
CA LEU A 350 -12.69 -10.57 -9.02
C LEU A 350 -12.62 -11.86 -8.20
N ALA A 351 -11.58 -12.66 -8.43
CA ALA A 351 -11.35 -13.92 -7.72
C ALA A 351 -9.85 -14.21 -7.58
N VAL A 352 -9.52 -15.20 -6.77
CA VAL A 352 -8.19 -15.81 -6.76
C VAL A 352 -7.89 -16.34 -8.17
N GLU A 353 -6.62 -16.29 -8.57
CA GLU A 353 -6.08 -16.59 -9.91
C GLU A 353 -6.40 -15.53 -11.00
N ASP A 354 -7.04 -14.40 -10.67
CA ASP A 354 -7.09 -13.28 -11.60
C ASP A 354 -5.71 -12.65 -11.72
N GLU A 355 -5.34 -12.26 -12.95
CA GLU A 355 -4.01 -11.76 -13.26
C GLU A 355 -3.85 -10.29 -12.84
N VAL A 356 -2.63 -9.88 -12.44
CA VAL A 356 -2.26 -8.49 -12.19
C VAL A 356 -1.11 -8.09 -13.11
N ARG A 357 -1.19 -6.89 -13.69
CA ARG A 357 -0.22 -6.35 -14.64
C ARG A 357 -0.07 -4.84 -14.44
N ASN A 358 0.90 -4.25 -15.14
CA ASN A 358 1.02 -2.79 -15.22
C ASN A 358 -0.30 -2.16 -15.70
N PRO A 359 -0.66 -0.96 -15.21
CA PRO A 359 -1.96 -0.31 -15.44
C PRO A 359 -2.16 0.26 -16.85
#